data_a47db66c4ec010e1f1daa19b0117c3d0
#
_entry.id   a47db66c4ec010e1f1daa19b0117c3d0
#
_cell.length_a   1.000
_cell.length_b   1.000
_cell.length_c   1.000
_cell.angle_alpha   90.00
_cell.angle_beta   90.00
_cell.angle_gamma   90.00
#
_symmetry.space_group_name_H-M   'P 1'
#
loop_
_entity.id
_entity.type
_entity.pdbx_description
1 polymer ?
#
loop_
_entity_poly.entity_id
_entity_poly.type
_entity_poly.pdbx_seq_one_letter_code
_entity_poly.pdbx_strand_id
1 'polypeptide(L)'
;HRGYRGLYPENTLAAFEAAIAVGADIVELDVCLTRDRVPVVIHDKTLYRTTNGKGLVSEHSLSELKELDAGSWFSAEFKGEAIPTLEEILQLVRGKILVNIEIKQNSFESPAPPDAIEVQICELVERLGMVDSVLISSFEHFIFPRILQWYRIHVKSTALRIAPLQEVPLSEELALGLCQRQRAYSYHPDKNLGSKKYEDILK
;
A
#
# COMPACT_ATOMS: atom_id res chain seq x y z
N HIS A 1 -9.64 -5.22 0.45
CA HIS A 1 -8.80 -4.83 -0.68
C HIS A 1 -9.24 -3.45 -1.18
N ARG A 2 -8.37 -2.43 -1.07
CA ARG A 2 -8.64 -1.01 -1.36
C ARG A 2 -9.82 -0.46 -0.55
N GLY A 3 -9.92 -0.83 0.73
CA GLY A 3 -11.10 -0.62 1.55
C GLY A 3 -12.26 -1.56 1.18
N TYR A 4 -13.50 -1.17 1.46
CA TYR A 4 -14.72 -1.92 1.10
C TYR A 4 -15.18 -1.61 -0.32
N ARG A 5 -14.28 -1.79 -1.30
CA ARG A 5 -14.47 -1.40 -2.71
C ARG A 5 -15.67 -2.03 -3.42
N GLY A 6 -16.30 -3.04 -2.83
CA GLY A 6 -17.50 -3.66 -3.41
C GLY A 6 -18.73 -2.76 -3.34
N LEU A 7 -18.79 -1.84 -2.37
CA LEU A 7 -19.91 -0.93 -2.13
C LEU A 7 -19.49 0.55 -2.04
N TYR A 8 -18.18 0.83 -2.04
CA TYR A 8 -17.60 2.18 -1.89
C TYR A 8 -16.51 2.43 -2.94
N PRO A 9 -16.26 3.69 -3.33
CA PRO A 9 -15.15 4.00 -4.24
C PRO A 9 -13.81 3.58 -3.63
N GLU A 10 -13.05 2.77 -4.37
CA GLU A 10 -11.78 2.21 -3.89
C GLU A 10 -10.79 3.29 -3.45
N ASN A 11 -9.98 2.97 -2.42
CA ASN A 11 -8.90 3.83 -1.92
C ASN A 11 -9.37 5.23 -1.43
N THR A 12 -10.62 5.39 -1.02
CA THR A 12 -11.16 6.61 -0.40
C THR A 12 -11.34 6.45 1.12
N LEU A 13 -11.46 7.56 1.84
CA LEU A 13 -11.74 7.53 3.29
C LEU A 13 -13.04 6.77 3.56
N ALA A 14 -14.11 7.02 2.78
CA ALA A 14 -15.39 6.32 2.92
C ALA A 14 -15.25 4.80 2.80
N ALA A 15 -14.42 4.30 1.88
CA ALA A 15 -14.20 2.87 1.71
C ALA A 15 -13.49 2.24 2.92
N PHE A 16 -12.56 2.95 3.57
CA PHE A 16 -11.85 2.45 4.75
C PHE A 16 -12.71 2.55 6.01
N GLU A 17 -13.48 3.62 6.18
CA GLU A 17 -14.48 3.74 7.25
C GLU A 17 -15.51 2.60 7.20
N ALA A 18 -16.01 2.30 6.00
CA ALA A 18 -16.93 1.19 5.79
C ALA A 18 -16.29 -0.17 6.11
N ALA A 19 -15.02 -0.38 5.76
CA ALA A 19 -14.31 -1.61 6.09
C ALA A 19 -14.15 -1.79 7.60
N ILE A 20 -13.88 -0.72 8.35
CA ILE A 20 -13.85 -0.73 9.81
C ILE A 20 -15.23 -1.05 10.37
N ALA A 21 -16.28 -0.42 9.84
CA ALA A 21 -17.65 -0.56 10.33
C ALA A 21 -18.21 -1.98 10.19
N VAL A 22 -17.79 -2.71 9.13
CA VAL A 22 -18.19 -4.12 8.94
C VAL A 22 -17.31 -5.11 9.71
N GLY A 23 -16.30 -4.64 10.47
CA GLY A 23 -15.46 -5.46 11.30
C GLY A 23 -14.41 -6.27 10.52
N ALA A 24 -13.86 -5.74 9.44
CA ALA A 24 -12.76 -6.39 8.74
C ALA A 24 -11.50 -6.43 9.62
N ASP A 25 -10.72 -7.53 9.55
CA ASP A 25 -9.51 -7.72 10.35
C ASP A 25 -8.33 -6.91 9.80
N ILE A 26 -8.26 -6.78 8.47
CA ILE A 26 -7.19 -6.08 7.76
C ILE A 26 -7.74 -5.36 6.54
N VAL A 27 -7.23 -4.17 6.28
CA VAL A 27 -7.44 -3.45 5.00
C VAL A 27 -6.15 -3.43 4.21
N GLU A 28 -6.29 -3.38 2.90
CA GLU A 28 -5.18 -3.20 1.99
C GLU A 28 -5.40 -1.91 1.21
N LEU A 29 -4.31 -1.22 0.87
CA LEU A 29 -4.28 0.04 0.13
C LEU A 29 -3.03 0.15 -0.75
N ASP A 30 -3.14 0.96 -1.81
CA ASP A 30 -2.07 1.19 -2.78
C ASP A 30 -1.49 2.60 -2.62
N VAL A 31 -0.16 2.75 -2.63
CA VAL A 31 0.50 4.04 -2.43
C VAL A 31 1.35 4.43 -3.63
N CYS A 32 1.13 5.68 -4.09
CA CYS A 32 1.94 6.37 -5.11
C CYS A 32 2.49 7.70 -4.57
N LEU A 33 3.56 8.24 -5.20
CA LEU A 33 4.09 9.58 -4.91
C LEU A 33 3.49 10.63 -5.84
N THR A 34 3.16 11.79 -5.26
CA THR A 34 2.85 13.02 -6.01
C THR A 34 4.12 13.69 -6.55
N ARG A 35 3.97 14.74 -7.38
CA ARG A 35 5.09 15.56 -7.85
C ARG A 35 5.87 16.23 -6.71
N ASP A 36 5.18 16.68 -5.69
CA ASP A 36 5.75 17.27 -4.47
C ASP A 36 6.05 16.21 -3.40
N ARG A 37 6.14 14.94 -3.83
CA ARG A 37 6.66 13.78 -3.08
C ARG A 37 5.86 13.41 -1.83
N VAL A 38 4.56 13.65 -1.84
CA VAL A 38 3.65 13.21 -0.79
C VAL A 38 3.07 11.83 -1.12
N PRO A 39 3.11 10.83 -0.21
CA PRO A 39 2.47 9.54 -0.41
C PRO A 39 0.94 9.68 -0.40
N VAL A 40 0.29 9.33 -1.51
CA VAL A 40 -1.18 9.33 -1.69
C VAL A 40 -1.70 7.94 -1.96
N VAL A 41 -2.97 7.69 -1.61
CA VAL A 41 -3.58 6.36 -1.71
C VAL A 41 -4.39 6.27 -2.99
N ILE A 42 -3.82 5.62 -4.00
CA ILE A 42 -4.41 5.40 -5.33
C ILE A 42 -3.73 4.21 -6.01
N HIS A 43 -4.51 3.37 -6.71
CA HIS A 43 -3.96 2.16 -7.34
C HIS A 43 -3.21 2.44 -8.65
N ASP A 44 -3.86 3.18 -9.56
CA ASP A 44 -3.31 3.39 -10.90
C ASP A 44 -2.26 4.51 -10.88
N LYS A 45 -1.24 4.39 -11.70
CA LYS A 45 -0.29 5.48 -11.94
C LYS A 45 -0.91 6.73 -12.58
N THR A 46 -2.14 6.59 -13.12
CA THR A 46 -2.90 7.63 -13.80
C THR A 46 -4.21 7.93 -13.09
N LEU A 47 -4.75 9.14 -13.29
CA LEU A 47 -5.96 9.64 -12.64
C LEU A 47 -7.27 9.22 -13.32
N TYR A 48 -7.22 8.66 -14.54
CA TYR A 48 -8.38 8.52 -15.44
C TYR A 48 -9.49 7.61 -14.90
N ARG A 49 -9.18 6.50 -14.25
CA ARG A 49 -10.16 5.45 -13.92
C ARG A 49 -11.00 5.79 -12.70
N THR A 50 -10.38 6.38 -11.69
CA THR A 50 -11.00 6.56 -10.37
C THR A 50 -11.16 8.03 -9.95
N THR A 51 -10.93 8.96 -10.88
CA THR A 51 -11.13 10.39 -10.65
C THR A 51 -11.65 11.10 -11.89
N ASN A 52 -12.02 12.36 -11.73
CA ASN A 52 -12.31 13.27 -12.85
C ASN A 52 -11.05 13.93 -13.44
N GLY A 53 -9.85 13.59 -12.92
CA GLY A 53 -8.56 14.12 -13.36
C GLY A 53 -7.97 13.37 -14.57
N LYS A 54 -6.83 13.86 -15.05
CA LYS A 54 -6.08 13.31 -16.20
C LYS A 54 -4.59 13.35 -15.91
N GLY A 55 -3.81 12.52 -16.62
CA GLY A 55 -2.36 12.48 -16.50
C GLY A 55 -1.87 11.52 -15.43
N LEU A 56 -0.59 11.62 -15.08
CA LEU A 56 0.06 10.79 -14.08
C LEU A 56 -0.09 11.40 -12.68
N VAL A 57 -0.25 10.58 -11.66
CA VAL A 57 -0.25 11.02 -10.26
C VAL A 57 1.03 11.79 -9.93
N SER A 58 2.18 11.31 -10.40
CA SER A 58 3.51 11.92 -10.19
C SER A 58 3.72 13.26 -10.90
N GLU A 59 2.81 13.68 -11.77
CA GLU A 59 2.86 15.00 -12.44
C GLU A 59 2.07 16.08 -11.69
N HIS A 60 1.29 15.69 -10.66
CA HIS A 60 0.45 16.59 -9.90
C HIS A 60 0.95 16.75 -8.45
N SER A 61 0.81 17.97 -7.92
CA SER A 61 1.01 18.22 -6.48
C SER A 61 -0.15 17.68 -5.66
N LEU A 62 0.07 17.50 -4.35
CA LEU A 62 -1.01 17.12 -3.45
C LEU A 62 -2.21 18.07 -3.53
N SER A 63 -1.97 19.39 -3.59
CA SER A 63 -3.04 20.38 -3.68
C SER A 63 -3.90 20.20 -4.95
N GLU A 64 -3.27 19.93 -6.11
CA GLU A 64 -3.98 19.66 -7.35
C GLU A 64 -4.80 18.36 -7.28
N LEU A 65 -4.25 17.30 -6.63
CA LEU A 65 -4.97 16.04 -6.45
C LEU A 65 -6.17 16.15 -5.49
N LYS A 66 -6.07 17.01 -4.47
CA LYS A 66 -7.17 17.24 -3.50
C LYS A 66 -8.38 17.95 -4.09
N GLU A 67 -8.24 18.63 -5.22
CA GLU A 67 -9.35 19.25 -5.96
C GLU A 67 -10.12 18.25 -6.84
N LEU A 68 -9.61 17.03 -7.01
CA LEU A 68 -10.23 16.01 -7.85
C LEU A 68 -11.32 15.25 -7.08
N ASP A 69 -12.37 14.89 -7.81
CA ASP A 69 -13.43 14.00 -7.34
C ASP A 69 -13.02 12.55 -7.61
N ALA A 70 -12.82 11.80 -6.54
CA ALA A 70 -12.45 10.38 -6.56
C ALA A 70 -13.63 9.44 -6.21
N GLY A 71 -14.86 9.96 -6.13
CA GLY A 71 -16.05 9.19 -5.73
C GLY A 71 -17.11 9.07 -6.80
N SER A 72 -17.38 10.12 -7.59
CA SER A 72 -18.47 10.15 -8.57
C SER A 72 -18.37 9.11 -9.68
N TRP A 73 -17.20 8.60 -9.99
CA TRP A 73 -17.00 7.51 -10.95
C TRP A 73 -17.67 6.21 -10.49
N PHE A 74 -17.78 6.02 -9.18
CA PHE A 74 -18.41 4.85 -8.56
C PHE A 74 -19.92 5.04 -8.43
N SER A 75 -20.34 6.13 -7.77
CA SER A 75 -21.74 6.54 -7.61
C SER A 75 -21.82 8.03 -7.29
N ALA A 76 -22.93 8.68 -7.73
CA ALA A 76 -23.16 10.10 -7.48
C ALA A 76 -23.26 10.45 -5.97
N GLU A 77 -23.58 9.50 -5.12
CA GLU A 77 -23.66 9.69 -3.65
C GLU A 77 -22.28 9.94 -3.02
N PHE A 78 -21.20 9.50 -3.68
CA PHE A 78 -19.82 9.71 -3.23
C PHE A 78 -19.15 10.94 -3.87
N LYS A 79 -19.95 11.80 -4.48
CA LYS A 79 -19.43 13.03 -5.08
C LYS A 79 -18.68 13.86 -4.03
N GLY A 80 -17.43 14.23 -4.38
CA GLY A 80 -16.60 15.05 -3.51
C GLY A 80 -15.65 14.24 -2.62
N GLU A 81 -15.65 12.89 -2.70
CA GLU A 81 -14.56 12.11 -2.15
C GLU A 81 -13.25 12.51 -2.82
N ALA A 82 -12.22 12.77 -2.02
CA ALA A 82 -10.91 13.16 -2.51
C ALA A 82 -9.91 11.99 -2.45
N ILE A 83 -8.82 12.06 -3.22
CA ILE A 83 -7.68 11.16 -3.06
C ILE A 83 -7.06 11.41 -1.69
N PRO A 84 -7.02 10.42 -0.78
CA PRO A 84 -6.43 10.62 0.54
C PRO A 84 -4.90 10.50 0.49
N THR A 85 -4.22 11.16 1.42
CA THR A 85 -2.83 10.88 1.73
C THR A 85 -2.74 9.57 2.52
N LEU A 86 -1.58 8.93 2.50
CA LEU A 86 -1.32 7.77 3.35
C LEU A 86 -1.49 8.13 4.83
N GLU A 87 -1.06 9.32 5.25
CA GLU A 87 -1.19 9.77 6.64
C GLU A 87 -2.65 9.86 7.09
N GLU A 88 -3.54 10.43 6.25
CA GLU A 88 -4.98 10.49 6.55
C GLU A 88 -5.58 9.10 6.78
N ILE A 89 -5.23 8.13 5.92
CA ILE A 89 -5.71 6.75 6.09
C ILE A 89 -5.13 6.11 7.34
N LEU A 90 -3.83 6.22 7.57
CA LEU A 90 -3.21 5.60 8.76
C LEU A 90 -3.75 6.20 10.06
N GLN A 91 -4.04 7.50 10.12
CA GLN A 91 -4.70 8.13 11.26
C GLN A 91 -6.12 7.60 11.48
N LEU A 92 -6.89 7.41 10.39
CA LEU A 92 -8.23 6.84 10.43
C LEU A 92 -8.27 5.43 11.01
N VAL A 93 -7.35 4.56 10.54
CA VAL A 93 -7.35 3.11 10.85
C VAL A 93 -6.58 2.75 12.12
N ARG A 94 -5.77 3.66 12.64
CA ARG A 94 -4.91 3.48 13.81
C ARG A 94 -5.69 2.92 15.01
N GLY A 95 -5.21 1.78 15.53
CA GLY A 95 -5.82 1.11 16.69
C GLY A 95 -7.17 0.43 16.41
N LYS A 96 -7.65 0.41 15.17
CA LYS A 96 -8.94 -0.16 14.80
C LYS A 96 -8.82 -1.41 13.94
N ILE A 97 -7.83 -1.46 13.01
CA ILE A 97 -7.69 -2.53 12.02
C ILE A 97 -6.25 -2.62 11.56
N LEU A 98 -5.80 -3.80 11.12
CA LEU A 98 -4.49 -3.99 10.51
C LEU A 98 -4.46 -3.43 9.08
N VAL A 99 -3.27 -3.07 8.60
CA VAL A 99 -3.10 -2.45 7.29
C VAL A 99 -2.02 -3.17 6.47
N ASN A 100 -2.34 -3.53 5.23
CA ASN A 100 -1.37 -3.89 4.21
C ASN A 100 -1.16 -2.67 3.28
N ILE A 101 0.04 -2.12 3.25
CA ILE A 101 0.43 -1.01 2.37
C ILE A 101 1.16 -1.59 1.16
N GLU A 102 0.52 -1.57 -0.01
CA GLU A 102 1.19 -1.90 -1.27
C GLU A 102 1.92 -0.67 -1.82
N ILE A 103 3.24 -0.76 -1.90
CA ILE A 103 4.05 0.26 -2.60
C ILE A 103 4.07 -0.07 -4.08
N LYS A 104 3.54 0.84 -4.90
CA LYS A 104 3.45 0.65 -6.35
C LYS A 104 4.81 0.77 -7.02
N GLN A 105 5.08 -0.08 -8.02
CA GLN A 105 6.34 -0.10 -8.76
C GLN A 105 6.72 1.25 -9.39
N ASN A 106 5.73 2.03 -9.84
CA ASN A 106 5.96 3.35 -10.43
C ASN A 106 6.46 4.41 -9.44
N SER A 107 6.46 4.11 -8.15
CA SER A 107 7.02 4.97 -7.11
C SER A 107 8.40 4.51 -6.61
N PHE A 108 8.92 3.41 -7.16
CA PHE A 108 10.27 2.96 -6.87
C PHE A 108 11.31 3.78 -7.62
N GLU A 109 12.37 4.19 -6.93
CA GLU A 109 13.44 5.01 -7.49
C GLU A 109 14.80 4.35 -7.29
N SER A 110 15.65 4.40 -8.32
CA SER A 110 17.03 3.89 -8.24
C SER A 110 17.98 4.82 -9.01
N PRO A 111 18.96 5.46 -8.33
CA PRO A 111 19.23 5.38 -6.90
C PRO A 111 18.10 5.96 -6.05
N ALA A 112 17.95 5.48 -4.80
CA ALA A 112 16.95 6.00 -3.88
C ALA A 112 17.34 7.39 -3.37
N PRO A 113 16.47 8.41 -3.50
CA PRO A 113 16.67 9.69 -2.84
C PRO A 113 16.44 9.58 -1.32
N PRO A 114 16.88 10.56 -0.51
CA PRO A 114 16.69 10.54 0.94
C PRO A 114 15.22 10.45 1.38
N ASP A 115 14.30 10.98 0.56
CA ASP A 115 12.86 10.98 0.74
C ASP A 115 12.14 9.96 -0.16
N ALA A 116 12.79 8.84 -0.49
CA ALA A 116 12.17 7.74 -1.21
C ALA A 116 10.89 7.26 -0.52
N ILE A 117 9.92 6.75 -1.28
CA ILE A 117 8.60 6.38 -0.76
C ILE A 117 8.70 5.39 0.41
N GLU A 118 9.61 4.43 0.35
CA GLU A 118 9.81 3.46 1.43
C GLU A 118 10.33 4.11 2.71
N VAL A 119 11.15 5.15 2.61
CA VAL A 119 11.65 5.92 3.77
C VAL A 119 10.49 6.69 4.41
N GLN A 120 9.72 7.43 3.62
CA GLN A 120 8.58 8.19 4.12
C GLN A 120 7.54 7.31 4.80
N ILE A 121 7.26 6.11 4.23
CA ILE A 121 6.34 5.15 4.84
C ILE A 121 6.90 4.63 6.18
N CYS A 122 8.18 4.27 6.24
CA CYS A 122 8.82 3.84 7.49
C CYS A 122 8.73 4.92 8.58
N GLU A 123 9.07 6.17 8.24
CA GLU A 123 8.99 7.31 9.17
C GLU A 123 7.56 7.56 9.66
N LEU A 124 6.59 7.47 8.75
CA LEU A 124 5.18 7.68 9.09
C LEU A 124 4.64 6.57 10.00
N VAL A 125 4.91 5.31 9.68
CA VAL A 125 4.49 4.14 10.47
C VAL A 125 5.09 4.20 11.87
N GLU A 126 6.38 4.56 11.98
CA GLU A 126 7.06 4.72 13.27
C GLU A 126 6.49 5.87 14.08
N ARG A 127 6.35 7.06 13.46
CA ARG A 127 5.79 8.26 14.10
C ARG A 127 4.38 8.04 14.64
N LEU A 128 3.57 7.23 13.94
CA LEU A 128 2.21 6.89 14.37
C LEU A 128 2.17 5.71 15.35
N GLY A 129 3.30 5.04 15.63
CA GLY A 129 3.37 3.88 16.51
C GLY A 129 2.60 2.68 15.95
N MET A 130 2.64 2.45 14.63
CA MET A 130 1.85 1.42 13.93
C MET A 130 2.68 0.23 13.43
N VAL A 131 3.94 0.08 13.83
CA VAL A 131 4.85 -0.97 13.36
C VAL A 131 4.25 -2.36 13.45
N ASP A 132 3.57 -2.68 14.56
CA ASP A 132 2.95 -3.99 14.78
C ASP A 132 1.61 -4.18 14.02
N SER A 133 1.06 -3.10 13.48
CA SER A 133 -0.24 -3.08 12.80
C SER A 133 -0.12 -2.97 11.27
N VAL A 134 1.11 -2.83 10.76
CA VAL A 134 1.36 -2.62 9.34
C VAL A 134 2.14 -3.78 8.72
N LEU A 135 1.72 -4.19 7.54
CA LEU A 135 2.43 -5.04 6.59
C LEU A 135 2.75 -4.19 5.36
N ILE A 136 3.96 -4.27 4.83
CA ILE A 136 4.31 -3.63 3.55
C ILE A 136 4.45 -4.68 2.47
N SER A 137 3.74 -4.50 1.37
CA SER A 137 3.83 -5.36 0.20
C SER A 137 4.28 -4.60 -1.04
N SER A 138 4.90 -5.28 -2.00
CA SER A 138 5.28 -4.71 -3.30
C SER A 138 5.62 -5.81 -4.30
N PHE A 139 5.40 -5.54 -5.59
CA PHE A 139 5.98 -6.28 -6.70
C PHE A 139 7.43 -5.88 -6.97
N GLU A 140 7.88 -4.72 -6.48
CA GLU A 140 9.25 -4.26 -6.57
C GLU A 140 10.06 -4.74 -5.35
N HIS A 141 10.70 -5.89 -5.49
CA HIS A 141 11.35 -6.57 -4.37
C HIS A 141 12.63 -5.88 -3.87
N PHE A 142 13.24 -5.00 -4.66
CA PHE A 142 14.43 -4.25 -4.22
C PHE A 142 14.13 -3.21 -3.13
N ILE A 143 12.86 -2.94 -2.87
CA ILE A 143 12.42 -2.04 -1.81
C ILE A 143 12.62 -2.65 -0.41
N PHE A 144 12.46 -3.97 -0.26
CA PHE A 144 12.46 -4.64 1.04
C PHE A 144 13.80 -4.58 1.78
N PRO A 145 14.97 -4.82 1.13
CA PRO A 145 16.24 -4.62 1.81
C PRO A 145 16.44 -3.19 2.35
N ARG A 146 15.93 -2.17 1.65
CA ARG A 146 16.00 -0.77 2.08
C ARG A 146 15.14 -0.52 3.30
N ILE A 147 13.90 -1.02 3.33
CA ILE A 147 12.99 -0.97 4.48
C ILE A 147 13.64 -1.62 5.70
N LEU A 148 14.14 -2.85 5.55
CA LEU A 148 14.78 -3.59 6.66
C LEU A 148 16.05 -2.89 7.15
N GLN A 149 16.83 -2.28 6.24
CA GLN A 149 18.01 -1.50 6.62
C GLN A 149 17.61 -0.24 7.37
N TRP A 150 16.58 0.48 6.93
CA TRP A 150 16.08 1.68 7.60
C TRP A 150 15.67 1.36 9.05
N TYR A 151 14.86 0.31 9.28
CA TYR A 151 14.44 -0.09 10.61
C TYR A 151 15.62 -0.51 11.49
N ARG A 152 16.58 -1.24 10.95
CA ARG A 152 17.79 -1.64 11.69
C ARG A 152 18.59 -0.44 12.20
N ILE A 153 18.66 0.64 11.41
CA ILE A 153 19.43 1.84 11.73
C ILE A 153 18.69 2.73 12.72
N HIS A 154 17.42 3.01 12.47
CA HIS A 154 16.66 4.06 13.16
C HIS A 154 15.88 3.54 14.36
N VAL A 155 15.33 2.33 14.29
CA VAL A 155 14.43 1.79 15.32
C VAL A 155 15.08 0.67 16.13
N LYS A 156 16.17 0.09 15.63
CA LYS A 156 16.85 -1.09 16.21
C LYS A 156 15.89 -2.28 16.38
N SER A 157 14.83 -2.32 15.61
CA SER A 157 13.82 -3.37 15.56
C SER A 157 13.80 -4.02 14.18
N THR A 158 13.43 -5.29 14.12
CA THR A 158 13.18 -6.03 12.87
C THR A 158 11.70 -6.42 12.75
N ALA A 159 10.84 -5.75 13.49
CA ALA A 159 9.44 -6.15 13.64
C ALA A 159 8.54 -5.81 12.45
N LEU A 160 8.98 -4.92 11.53
CA LEU A 160 8.14 -4.58 10.38
C LEU A 160 7.94 -5.80 9.47
N ARG A 161 6.69 -6.10 9.21
CA ARG A 161 6.29 -7.21 8.33
C ARG A 161 6.37 -6.78 6.89
N ILE A 162 6.95 -7.62 6.04
CA ILE A 162 7.03 -7.41 4.58
C ILE A 162 6.47 -8.63 3.85
N ALA A 163 5.87 -8.39 2.68
CA ALA A 163 5.25 -9.41 1.84
C ALA A 163 5.57 -9.19 0.36
N PRO A 164 6.46 -9.96 -0.25
CA PRO A 164 6.64 -9.94 -1.69
C PRO A 164 5.36 -10.31 -2.43
N LEU A 165 4.97 -9.48 -3.40
CA LEU A 165 3.92 -9.76 -4.36
C LEU A 165 4.52 -10.41 -5.61
N GLN A 166 3.77 -11.31 -6.27
CA GLN A 166 4.25 -12.03 -7.44
C GLN A 166 3.15 -12.23 -8.47
N GLU A 167 3.37 -11.73 -9.69
CA GLU A 167 2.43 -11.89 -10.81
C GLU A 167 2.63 -13.20 -11.59
N VAL A 168 3.85 -13.74 -11.60
CA VAL A 168 4.20 -14.95 -12.34
C VAL A 168 4.35 -16.12 -11.38
N PRO A 169 3.83 -17.33 -11.73
CA PRO A 169 3.98 -18.51 -10.88
C PRO A 169 5.46 -18.79 -10.59
N LEU A 170 5.80 -18.97 -9.32
CA LEU A 170 7.08 -19.53 -8.90
C LEU A 170 6.89 -20.99 -8.47
N SER A 171 7.95 -21.80 -8.59
CA SER A 171 7.95 -23.08 -7.88
C SER A 171 7.95 -22.84 -6.37
N GLU A 172 7.51 -23.82 -5.57
CA GLU A 172 7.50 -23.73 -4.11
C GLU A 172 8.90 -23.41 -3.56
N GLU A 173 9.94 -24.04 -4.11
CA GLU A 173 11.34 -23.81 -3.73
C GLU A 173 11.79 -22.37 -4.00
N LEU A 174 11.43 -21.81 -5.17
CA LEU A 174 11.74 -20.43 -5.51
C LEU A 174 10.99 -19.42 -4.65
N ALA A 175 9.70 -19.67 -4.37
CA ALA A 175 8.89 -18.83 -3.50
C ALA A 175 9.43 -18.84 -2.06
N LEU A 176 9.75 -20.02 -1.51
CA LEU A 176 10.38 -20.16 -0.21
C LEU A 176 11.74 -19.46 -0.16
N GLY A 177 12.58 -19.67 -1.17
CA GLY A 177 13.88 -19.01 -1.29
C GLY A 177 13.77 -17.49 -1.38
N LEU A 178 12.73 -16.96 -2.04
CA LEU A 178 12.44 -15.52 -2.06
C LEU A 178 12.08 -15.02 -0.64
N CYS A 179 11.15 -15.68 0.03
CA CYS A 179 10.73 -15.31 1.39
C CYS A 179 11.91 -15.34 2.38
N GLN A 180 12.73 -16.38 2.34
CA GLN A 180 13.90 -16.50 3.22
C GLN A 180 14.93 -15.39 2.98
N ARG A 181 15.28 -15.11 1.71
CA ARG A 181 16.21 -14.03 1.34
C ARG A 181 15.73 -12.66 1.78
N GLN A 182 14.43 -12.39 1.65
CA GLN A 182 13.80 -11.12 2.01
C GLN A 182 13.40 -11.05 3.48
N ARG A 183 13.50 -12.15 4.24
CA ARG A 183 12.94 -12.28 5.61
C ARG A 183 11.46 -11.88 5.63
N ALA A 184 10.72 -12.31 4.61
CA ALA A 184 9.32 -11.98 4.43
C ALA A 184 8.47 -12.62 5.53
N TYR A 185 7.46 -11.86 5.99
CA TYR A 185 6.43 -12.33 6.91
C TYR A 185 5.41 -13.23 6.20
N SER A 186 5.08 -12.88 4.95
CA SER A 186 4.15 -13.62 4.10
C SER A 186 4.53 -13.49 2.63
N TYR A 187 3.95 -14.35 1.80
CA TYR A 187 4.08 -14.34 0.34
C TYR A 187 2.69 -14.18 -0.29
N HIS A 188 2.53 -13.23 -1.20
CA HIS A 188 1.26 -12.93 -1.83
C HIS A 188 1.33 -13.18 -3.35
N PRO A 189 1.03 -14.39 -3.83
CA PRO A 189 0.92 -14.67 -5.25
C PRO A 189 -0.34 -14.02 -5.83
N ASP A 190 -0.36 -13.78 -7.15
CA ASP A 190 -1.60 -13.39 -7.84
C ASP A 190 -2.72 -14.41 -7.53
N LYS A 191 -3.94 -13.91 -7.34
CA LYS A 191 -5.12 -14.72 -7.00
C LYS A 191 -5.40 -15.87 -7.97
N ASN A 192 -5.01 -15.72 -9.25
CA ASN A 192 -5.15 -16.74 -10.27
C ASN A 192 -4.07 -17.83 -10.17
N LEU A 193 -3.02 -17.60 -9.40
CA LEU A 193 -1.93 -18.52 -9.10
C LEU A 193 -2.15 -19.29 -7.80
N GLY A 194 -3.12 -18.87 -6.99
CA GLY A 194 -3.49 -19.46 -5.71
C GLY A 194 -4.02 -20.87 -5.89
N SER A 195 -3.14 -21.86 -5.86
CA SER A 195 -3.51 -23.24 -5.58
C SER A 195 -3.28 -23.51 -4.09
N LYS A 196 -4.01 -24.50 -3.54
CA LYS A 196 -3.80 -25.07 -2.19
C LYS A 196 -2.33 -25.30 -1.81
N LYS A 197 -1.45 -25.40 -2.81
CA LYS A 197 -0.01 -25.59 -2.72
C LYS A 197 0.75 -24.49 -1.97
N TYR A 198 0.27 -23.22 -2.01
CA TYR A 198 0.97 -22.10 -1.36
C TYR A 198 0.57 -21.90 0.10
N GLU A 199 -0.59 -22.40 0.52
CA GLU A 199 -1.05 -22.33 1.92
C GLU A 199 -0.16 -23.15 2.86
N ASP A 200 0.50 -24.19 2.37
CA ASP A 200 1.35 -25.08 3.16
C ASP A 200 2.81 -24.59 3.28
N ILE A 201 3.24 -23.63 2.45
CA ILE A 201 4.62 -23.07 2.48
C ILE A 201 4.81 -22.09 3.65
N LEU A 202 3.74 -21.49 4.16
CA LEU A 202 3.76 -20.42 5.15
C LEU A 202 3.42 -20.87 6.57
N LYS A 203 3.27 -22.20 6.77
CA LYS A 203 3.15 -22.84 8.09
C LYS A 203 4.51 -23.28 8.61
#